data_b52a780b909551be8ecb809cf5cdcac0
#
_entry.id   b52a780b909551be8ecb809cf5cdcac0
#
_cell.length_a   1.000
_cell.length_b   1.000
_cell.length_c   1.000
_cell.angle_alpha   90.00
_cell.angle_beta   90.00
_cell.angle_gamma   90.00
#
_symmetry.space_group_name_H-M   'P 1'
#
loop_
_entity.id
_entity.type
_entity.pdbx_description
1 polymer ?
#
loop_
_entity_poly.entity_id
_entity_poly.type
_entity_poly.pdbx_seq_one_letter_code
_entity_poly.pdbx_strand_id
1 'polypeptide(L)'
;MARTTPLRWRDIAHDLRRRIESGDLTPEDGASGRRPLPPEKELEAHYRASRNTVRDALSWLRQQGYVVSEQGKGTFVVPRPNIVHITLRAVELGLAPGPKSEEWYNRDAAIPANRNVSVSPVKVEVQEGTKVIARYLQTNPGSEFISRHQEIFLDDKPWALQTSFYPLDFATGGASRLLYPRDIPEGAVAYLGEALGYHEVGFHDEIKARVPDENEKRFFSLGESAAGVVFETVRTAYSPDGKAFRLTVTVWPADRVRLHYNDGQVPDDVLRTPGLAASRDIPPESPPAEDAGSG
;
A
#
# COMPACT_ATOMS: atom_id res chain seq x y z
N MET A 1 -3.43 -10.61 48.82
CA MET A 1 -2.92 -9.47 48.05
C MET A 1 -2.10 -10.01 46.90
N ALA A 2 -2.60 -9.94 45.68
CA ALA A 2 -1.89 -10.40 44.50
C ALA A 2 -0.69 -9.49 44.24
N ARG A 3 0.50 -10.04 44.22
CA ARG A 3 1.72 -9.35 43.80
C ARG A 3 1.63 -9.08 42.29
N THR A 4 1.28 -7.86 41.90
CA THR A 4 1.35 -7.42 40.50
C THR A 4 2.83 -7.42 40.11
N THR A 5 3.21 -8.29 39.21
CA THR A 5 4.58 -8.31 38.62
C THR A 5 4.81 -6.96 37.95
N PRO A 6 5.95 -6.28 38.21
CA PRO A 6 6.22 -5.00 37.57
C PRO A 6 6.29 -5.17 36.05
N LEU A 7 5.58 -4.31 35.33
CA LEU A 7 5.57 -4.31 33.86
C LEU A 7 6.99 -4.11 33.34
N ARG A 8 7.38 -4.96 32.39
CA ARG A 8 8.66 -4.82 31.68
C ARG A 8 8.55 -3.71 30.64
N TRP A 9 9.66 -3.12 30.28
CA TRP A 9 9.68 -2.06 29.25
C TRP A 9 9.01 -2.50 27.94
N ARG A 10 9.09 -3.80 27.58
CA ARG A 10 8.43 -4.37 26.40
C ARG A 10 6.91 -4.26 26.48
N ASP A 11 6.33 -4.56 27.62
CA ASP A 11 4.88 -4.51 27.82
C ASP A 11 4.36 -3.07 27.66
N ILE A 12 5.11 -2.10 28.19
CA ILE A 12 4.82 -0.66 28.05
C ILE A 12 4.95 -0.24 26.57
N ALA A 13 6.03 -0.65 25.92
CA ALA A 13 6.25 -0.33 24.50
C ALA A 13 5.14 -0.90 23.60
N HIS A 14 4.72 -2.13 23.85
CA HIS A 14 3.62 -2.77 23.10
C HIS A 14 2.28 -2.11 23.37
N ASP A 15 1.99 -1.70 24.60
CA ASP A 15 0.74 -1.00 24.91
C ASP A 15 0.70 0.38 24.25
N LEU A 16 1.77 1.17 24.38
CA LEU A 16 1.88 2.47 23.71
C LEU A 16 1.80 2.33 22.18
N ARG A 17 2.46 1.32 21.61
CA ARG A 17 2.36 1.03 20.17
C ARG A 17 0.92 0.78 19.76
N ARG A 18 0.21 -0.12 20.44
CA ARG A 18 -1.19 -0.43 20.16
C ARG A 18 -2.08 0.81 20.22
N ARG A 19 -1.89 1.67 21.22
CA ARG A 19 -2.64 2.92 21.39
C ARG A 19 -2.32 3.95 20.29
N ILE A 20 -1.09 3.96 19.78
CA ILE A 20 -0.72 4.75 18.60
C ILE A 20 -1.41 4.19 17.34
N GLU A 21 -1.39 2.88 17.19
CA GLU A 21 -1.97 2.19 16.02
C GLU A 21 -3.51 2.23 16.02
N SER A 22 -4.16 2.17 17.18
CA SER A 22 -5.63 2.30 17.31
C SER A 22 -6.15 3.73 17.14
N GLY A 23 -5.25 4.71 17.16
CA GLY A 23 -5.65 6.11 17.07
C GLY A 23 -5.90 6.79 18.42
N ASP A 24 -5.85 6.08 19.56
CA ASP A 24 -6.04 6.67 20.89
C ASP A 24 -4.99 7.74 21.22
N LEU A 25 -3.84 7.66 20.56
CA LEU A 25 -2.73 8.61 20.65
C LEU A 25 -2.43 9.29 19.30
N THR A 26 -3.42 9.36 18.39
CA THR A 26 -3.25 10.11 17.14
C THR A 26 -3.28 11.62 17.38
N PRO A 27 -2.63 12.41 16.54
CA PRO A 27 -2.75 13.86 16.60
C PRO A 27 -4.21 14.26 16.37
N GLU A 28 -4.77 15.07 17.28
CA GLU A 28 -5.91 15.89 16.92
C GLU A 28 -5.41 16.96 15.96
N ASP A 29 -6.21 17.30 14.94
CA ASP A 29 -5.87 18.23 13.87
C ASP A 29 -5.45 19.60 14.41
N GLY A 30 -4.23 19.71 14.82
CA GLY A 30 -3.57 20.95 15.18
C GLY A 30 -2.51 21.33 14.15
N ALA A 31 -2.26 22.60 13.97
CA ALA A 31 -1.40 23.21 12.94
C ALA A 31 0.04 22.62 12.80
N SER A 32 0.45 21.69 13.65
CA SER A 32 1.74 20.97 13.58
C SER A 32 1.63 19.48 13.24
N GLY A 33 0.42 18.92 13.18
CA GLY A 33 0.19 17.49 12.82
C GLY A 33 0.85 16.45 13.71
N ARG A 34 1.36 16.85 14.89
CA ARG A 34 2.08 15.95 15.80
C ARG A 34 1.46 16.01 17.19
N ARG A 35 1.02 14.87 17.73
CA ARG A 35 0.54 14.74 19.09
C ARG A 35 1.70 14.44 20.05
N PRO A 36 1.88 15.22 21.14
CA PRO A 36 2.84 14.87 22.16
C PRO A 36 2.37 13.61 22.92
N LEU A 37 3.31 12.69 23.17
CA LEU A 37 3.08 11.65 24.17
C LEU A 37 3.01 12.29 25.58
N PRO A 38 2.29 11.64 26.53
CA PRO A 38 2.34 12.05 27.91
C PRO A 38 3.80 12.14 28.41
N PRO A 39 4.15 13.11 29.26
CA PRO A 39 5.48 13.22 29.80
C PRO A 39 5.95 11.93 30.50
N GLU A 40 7.27 11.67 30.50
CA GLU A 40 7.85 10.47 31.15
C GLU A 40 7.27 10.23 32.54
N LYS A 41 7.15 11.30 33.37
CA LYS A 41 6.62 11.23 34.72
C LYS A 41 5.16 10.73 34.79
N GLU A 42 4.34 11.11 33.83
CA GLU A 42 2.95 10.63 33.75
C GLU A 42 2.89 9.16 33.31
N LEU A 43 3.76 8.76 32.36
CA LEU A 43 3.90 7.37 31.96
C LEU A 43 4.42 6.49 33.10
N GLU A 44 5.39 6.98 33.92
CA GLU A 44 5.85 6.30 35.14
C GLU A 44 4.69 6.02 36.09
N ALA A 45 3.86 7.02 36.31
CA ALA A 45 2.69 6.92 37.21
C ALA A 45 1.63 5.97 36.61
N HIS A 46 1.33 6.11 35.31
CA HIS A 46 0.32 5.29 34.62
C HIS A 46 0.67 3.81 34.63
N TYR A 47 1.91 3.48 34.26
CA TYR A 47 2.38 2.10 34.19
C TYR A 47 2.95 1.58 35.52
N ARG A 48 3.03 2.39 36.55
CA ARG A 48 3.68 2.05 37.82
C ARG A 48 5.09 1.47 37.62
N ALA A 49 5.83 2.06 36.72
CA ALA A 49 7.13 1.61 36.28
C ALA A 49 8.22 2.61 36.63
N SER A 50 9.47 2.13 36.71
CA SER A 50 10.61 3.02 36.93
C SER A 50 10.86 3.91 35.69
N ARG A 51 11.48 5.07 35.94
CA ARG A 51 11.90 5.99 34.88
C ARG A 51 12.74 5.28 33.78
N ASN A 52 13.67 4.42 34.18
CA ASN A 52 14.49 3.69 33.22
C ASN A 52 13.66 2.74 32.35
N THR A 53 12.69 2.03 32.95
CA THR A 53 11.77 1.15 32.24
C THR A 53 10.95 1.91 31.19
N VAL A 54 10.46 3.11 31.55
CA VAL A 54 9.72 3.98 30.60
C VAL A 54 10.65 4.48 29.49
N ARG A 55 11.87 4.90 29.82
CA ARG A 55 12.84 5.38 28.82
C ARG A 55 13.27 4.29 27.84
N ASP A 56 13.44 3.06 28.31
CA ASP A 56 13.74 1.92 27.45
C ASP A 56 12.58 1.65 26.47
N ALA A 57 11.33 1.71 26.95
CA ALA A 57 10.15 1.58 26.11
C ALA A 57 10.07 2.70 25.05
N LEU A 58 10.28 3.95 25.43
CA LEU A 58 10.31 5.10 24.52
C LEU A 58 11.49 5.02 23.53
N SER A 59 12.64 4.53 23.98
CA SER A 59 13.80 4.33 23.12
C SER A 59 13.50 3.29 22.04
N TRP A 60 12.87 2.18 22.41
CA TRP A 60 12.43 1.18 21.45
C TRP A 60 11.39 1.75 20.46
N LEU A 61 10.37 2.46 20.94
CA LEU A 61 9.39 3.11 20.06
C LEU A 61 10.05 4.09 19.09
N ARG A 62 11.08 4.81 19.53
CA ARG A 62 11.86 5.71 18.66
C ARG A 62 12.65 4.95 17.61
N GLN A 63 13.34 3.88 17.98
CA GLN A 63 14.06 3.02 17.03
C GLN A 63 13.12 2.39 16.02
N GLN A 64 11.88 2.09 16.42
CA GLN A 64 10.84 1.57 15.55
C GLN A 64 10.12 2.68 14.75
N GLY A 65 10.48 3.96 14.95
CA GLY A 65 9.89 5.11 14.24
C GLY A 65 8.44 5.41 14.61
N TYR A 66 7.96 4.98 15.78
CA TYR A 66 6.63 5.35 16.28
C TYR A 66 6.60 6.74 16.87
N VAL A 67 7.72 7.19 17.40
CA VAL A 67 7.84 8.49 18.06
C VAL A 67 9.16 9.17 17.69
N VAL A 68 9.17 10.50 17.79
CA VAL A 68 10.35 11.35 17.67
C VAL A 68 10.48 12.19 18.93
N SER A 69 11.70 12.35 19.45
CA SER A 69 11.96 13.23 20.59
C SER A 69 12.61 14.53 20.10
N GLU A 70 12.04 15.66 20.51
CA GLU A 70 12.59 16.99 20.29
C GLU A 70 13.13 17.54 21.60
N GLN A 71 14.40 17.95 21.60
CA GLN A 71 15.05 18.45 22.82
C GLN A 71 14.29 19.65 23.39
N GLY A 72 13.93 19.59 24.66
CA GLY A 72 13.19 20.64 25.35
C GLY A 72 11.69 20.72 25.04
N LYS A 73 11.18 19.96 24.07
CA LYS A 73 9.77 20.00 23.69
C LYS A 73 9.00 18.72 24.01
N GLY A 74 9.69 17.58 24.13
CA GLY A 74 9.06 16.32 24.47
C GLY A 74 9.20 15.23 23.41
N THR A 75 8.39 14.18 23.56
CA THR A 75 8.28 13.06 22.62
C THR A 75 6.95 13.13 21.89
N PHE A 76 6.97 13.06 20.59
CA PHE A 76 5.80 13.21 19.72
C PHE A 76 5.54 11.92 18.95
N VAL A 77 4.28 11.59 18.77
CA VAL A 77 3.86 10.50 17.88
C VAL A 77 4.18 10.89 16.45
N VAL A 78 4.86 10.00 15.74
CA VAL A 78 5.07 10.14 14.29
C VAL A 78 3.80 9.68 13.61
N PRO A 79 3.11 10.54 12.85
CA PRO A 79 1.97 10.13 12.05
C PRO A 79 2.42 9.01 11.11
N ARG A 80 1.89 7.82 11.32
CA ARG A 80 2.11 6.72 10.36
C ARG A 80 0.99 6.78 9.34
N PRO A 81 1.29 6.68 8.07
CA PRO A 81 0.25 6.47 7.09
C PRO A 81 -0.48 5.18 7.46
N ASN A 82 -1.80 5.23 7.48
CA ASN A 82 -2.60 4.02 7.65
C ASN A 82 -2.26 3.06 6.51
N ILE A 83 -1.76 1.88 6.87
CA ILE A 83 -1.38 0.86 5.90
C ILE A 83 -2.64 0.35 5.22
N VAL A 84 -2.65 0.38 3.90
CA VAL A 84 -3.72 -0.23 3.09
C VAL A 84 -3.29 -1.64 2.68
N HIS A 85 -4.19 -2.58 2.87
CA HIS A 85 -3.98 -3.98 2.51
C HIS A 85 -4.60 -4.22 1.13
N ILE A 86 -3.78 -4.60 0.16
CA ILE A 86 -4.21 -4.93 -1.19
C ILE A 86 -4.10 -6.42 -1.39
N THR A 87 -5.21 -7.07 -1.65
CA THR A 87 -5.23 -8.48 -1.98
C THR A 87 -5.05 -8.66 -3.48
N LEU A 88 -3.99 -9.34 -3.86
CA LEU A 88 -3.77 -9.78 -5.22
C LEU A 88 -4.61 -11.04 -5.42
N ARG A 89 -5.78 -10.89 -6.04
CA ARG A 89 -6.68 -12.01 -6.33
C ARG A 89 -6.43 -12.55 -7.72
N ALA A 90 -6.51 -13.87 -7.86
CA ALA A 90 -6.83 -14.46 -9.13
C ALA A 90 -8.19 -13.93 -9.61
N VAL A 91 -8.33 -13.64 -10.90
CA VAL A 91 -9.62 -13.31 -11.49
C VAL A 91 -10.55 -14.51 -11.25
N GLU A 92 -11.61 -14.31 -10.49
CA GLU A 92 -12.68 -15.31 -10.44
C GLU A 92 -13.31 -15.33 -11.84
N LEU A 93 -13.10 -16.44 -12.53
CA LEU A 93 -13.62 -16.66 -13.88
C LEU A 93 -15.15 -16.44 -13.86
N GLY A 94 -15.63 -15.44 -14.57
CA GLY A 94 -17.06 -15.17 -14.73
C GLY A 94 -17.59 -13.99 -13.92
N LEU A 95 -16.77 -13.19 -13.27
CA LEU A 95 -17.24 -11.97 -12.65
C LEU A 95 -17.57 -10.89 -13.68
N ALA A 96 -18.65 -10.18 -13.38
CA ALA A 96 -19.18 -9.02 -14.08
C ALA A 96 -18.11 -7.98 -14.41
N PRO A 97 -18.38 -7.08 -15.37
CA PRO A 97 -17.48 -6.00 -15.78
C PRO A 97 -16.85 -5.31 -14.59
N GLY A 98 -15.54 -5.07 -14.69
CA GLY A 98 -14.76 -4.45 -13.62
C GLY A 98 -15.40 -3.13 -13.19
N PRO A 99 -15.49 -2.88 -11.87
CA PRO A 99 -16.08 -1.66 -11.35
C PRO A 99 -15.29 -0.43 -11.82
N LYS A 100 -15.92 0.74 -11.72
CA LYS A 100 -15.23 2.03 -11.81
C LYS A 100 -13.96 2.00 -10.97
N SER A 101 -12.92 2.71 -11.39
CA SER A 101 -11.60 2.70 -10.71
C SER A 101 -11.72 2.88 -9.20
N GLU A 102 -12.58 3.83 -8.74
CA GLU A 102 -12.84 4.09 -7.33
C GLU A 102 -13.53 2.91 -6.62
N GLU A 103 -14.50 2.25 -7.27
CA GLU A 103 -15.21 1.10 -6.71
C GLU A 103 -14.28 -0.12 -6.57
N TRP A 104 -13.31 -0.29 -7.50
CA TRP A 104 -12.31 -1.34 -7.39
C TRP A 104 -11.44 -1.15 -6.14
N TYR A 105 -10.94 0.08 -5.92
CA TYR A 105 -10.13 0.38 -4.75
C TYR A 105 -10.91 0.20 -3.44
N ASN A 106 -12.19 0.57 -3.43
CA ASN A 106 -13.03 0.41 -2.24
C ASN A 106 -13.36 -1.07 -1.96
N ARG A 107 -13.48 -1.90 -2.99
CA ARG A 107 -13.84 -3.32 -2.85
C ARG A 107 -12.64 -4.24 -2.63
N ASP A 108 -11.60 -4.11 -3.47
CA ASP A 108 -10.50 -5.08 -3.54
C ASP A 108 -9.27 -4.66 -2.73
N ALA A 109 -9.14 -3.37 -2.43
CA ALA A 109 -8.08 -2.83 -1.60
C ALA A 109 -8.52 -2.69 -0.15
N ALA A 110 -9.20 -3.60 0.48
CA ALA A 110 -9.58 -3.61 1.91
C ALA A 110 -9.51 -2.22 2.61
N ILE A 111 -9.90 -1.16 1.89
CA ILE A 111 -9.92 0.19 2.41
C ILE A 111 -11.11 0.29 3.37
N PRO A 112 -10.90 0.69 4.62
CA PRO A 112 -12.00 0.87 5.55
C PRO A 112 -13.09 1.78 4.97
N ALA A 113 -14.36 1.43 5.16
CA ALA A 113 -15.51 2.15 4.59
C ALA A 113 -15.62 3.64 5.02
N ASN A 114 -14.90 4.03 6.06
CA ASN A 114 -14.83 5.41 6.53
C ASN A 114 -13.73 6.23 5.84
N ARG A 115 -13.02 5.66 4.87
CA ARG A 115 -11.98 6.35 4.10
C ARG A 115 -12.49 6.72 2.71
N ASN A 116 -12.04 7.86 2.22
CA ASN A 116 -12.41 8.37 0.91
C ASN A 116 -11.29 8.12 -0.12
N VAL A 117 -11.64 7.45 -1.22
CA VAL A 117 -10.75 7.31 -2.38
C VAL A 117 -11.20 8.28 -3.45
N SER A 118 -10.28 9.06 -3.96
CA SER A 118 -10.51 9.95 -5.11
C SER A 118 -9.41 9.76 -6.15
N VAL A 119 -9.73 10.06 -7.40
CA VAL A 119 -8.80 9.95 -8.53
C VAL A 119 -8.72 11.25 -9.30
N SER A 120 -7.54 11.54 -9.84
CA SER A 120 -7.37 12.69 -10.73
C SER A 120 -8.12 12.48 -12.07
N PRO A 121 -8.41 13.55 -12.83
CA PRO A 121 -8.79 13.40 -14.23
C PRO A 121 -7.76 12.53 -14.98
N VAL A 122 -8.27 11.68 -15.87
CA VAL A 122 -7.41 10.80 -16.68
C VAL A 122 -6.56 11.63 -17.63
N LYS A 123 -5.24 11.47 -17.57
CA LYS A 123 -4.33 12.00 -18.59
C LYS A 123 -4.13 10.92 -19.66
N VAL A 124 -4.36 11.28 -20.92
CA VAL A 124 -4.25 10.36 -22.04
C VAL A 124 -3.19 10.84 -22.99
N GLU A 125 -2.28 9.96 -23.37
CA GLU A 125 -1.23 10.24 -24.35
C GLU A 125 -1.12 9.07 -25.34
N VAL A 126 -0.80 9.38 -26.59
CA VAL A 126 -0.39 8.40 -27.59
C VAL A 126 1.11 8.51 -27.76
N GLN A 127 1.80 7.39 -27.62
CA GLN A 127 3.26 7.36 -27.64
C GLN A 127 3.78 6.07 -28.25
N GLU A 128 4.95 6.13 -28.83
CA GLU A 128 5.69 4.93 -29.22
C GLU A 128 6.10 4.15 -27.96
N GLY A 129 5.78 2.87 -27.93
CA GLY A 129 6.09 2.02 -26.81
C GLY A 129 7.57 1.68 -26.71
N THR A 130 8.07 1.65 -25.48
CA THR A 130 9.39 1.07 -25.22
C THR A 130 9.41 -0.41 -25.59
N LYS A 131 10.60 -0.97 -25.82
CA LYS A 131 10.77 -2.42 -26.04
C LYS A 131 10.17 -3.26 -24.91
N VAL A 132 10.12 -2.70 -23.69
CA VAL A 132 9.55 -3.37 -22.51
C VAL A 132 8.02 -3.43 -22.62
N ILE A 133 7.34 -2.33 -22.94
CA ILE A 133 5.89 -2.30 -23.14
C ILE A 133 5.47 -3.23 -24.27
N ALA A 134 6.19 -3.16 -25.41
CA ALA A 134 5.93 -4.02 -26.56
C ALA A 134 6.06 -5.52 -26.20
N ARG A 135 7.04 -5.88 -25.36
CA ARG A 135 7.23 -7.26 -24.89
C ARG A 135 6.06 -7.75 -24.04
N TYR A 136 5.62 -6.94 -23.05
CA TYR A 136 4.48 -7.30 -22.20
C TYR A 136 3.17 -7.42 -22.98
N LEU A 137 2.93 -6.53 -23.94
CA LEU A 137 1.73 -6.53 -24.77
C LEU A 137 1.86 -7.41 -26.03
N GLN A 138 2.94 -8.17 -26.16
CA GLN A 138 3.19 -9.09 -27.27
C GLN A 138 3.04 -8.43 -28.66
N THR A 139 3.48 -7.16 -28.76
CA THR A 139 3.44 -6.36 -29.98
C THR A 139 4.84 -6.17 -30.56
N ASN A 140 4.91 -5.60 -31.76
CA ASN A 140 6.20 -5.31 -32.40
C ASN A 140 6.91 -4.12 -31.72
N PRO A 141 8.25 -4.10 -31.69
CA PRO A 141 8.99 -2.91 -31.32
C PRO A 141 8.57 -1.72 -32.22
N GLY A 142 8.38 -0.54 -31.61
CA GLY A 142 7.91 0.64 -32.33
C GLY A 142 6.38 0.74 -32.49
N SER A 143 5.61 -0.20 -31.95
CA SER A 143 4.16 -0.07 -31.88
C SER A 143 3.77 1.14 -31.04
N GLU A 144 2.69 1.82 -31.44
CA GLU A 144 2.12 2.94 -30.67
C GLU A 144 1.09 2.44 -29.66
N PHE A 145 1.06 3.10 -28.52
CA PHE A 145 0.18 2.78 -27.42
C PHE A 145 -0.55 4.02 -26.89
N ILE A 146 -1.76 3.78 -26.43
CA ILE A 146 -2.52 4.75 -25.64
C ILE A 146 -2.14 4.52 -24.19
N SER A 147 -1.55 5.52 -23.53
CA SER A 147 -1.36 5.52 -22.09
C SER A 147 -2.47 6.31 -21.42
N ARG A 148 -3.03 5.74 -20.35
CA ARG A 148 -4.06 6.37 -19.51
C ARG A 148 -3.53 6.42 -18.09
N HIS A 149 -3.20 7.63 -17.63
CA HIS A 149 -2.58 7.87 -16.32
C HIS A 149 -3.57 8.51 -15.36
N GLN A 150 -3.57 8.03 -14.12
CA GLN A 150 -4.33 8.59 -13.00
C GLN A 150 -3.48 8.63 -11.73
N GLU A 151 -3.67 9.70 -10.99
CA GLU A 151 -3.17 9.88 -9.64
C GLU A 151 -4.30 9.50 -8.68
N ILE A 152 -4.00 8.69 -7.67
CA ILE A 152 -4.99 8.16 -6.73
C ILE A 152 -4.67 8.70 -5.35
N PHE A 153 -5.71 9.18 -4.69
CA PHE A 153 -5.62 9.78 -3.36
C PHE A 153 -6.48 9.00 -2.38
N LEU A 154 -6.02 8.93 -1.15
CA LEU A 154 -6.74 8.35 -0.02
C LEU A 154 -6.84 9.41 1.08
N ASP A 155 -8.06 9.87 1.39
CA ASP A 155 -8.33 11.01 2.28
C ASP A 155 -7.51 12.24 1.86
N ASP A 156 -7.60 12.60 0.59
CA ASP A 156 -6.91 13.72 -0.06
C ASP A 156 -5.37 13.65 -0.02
N LYS A 157 -4.80 12.51 0.39
CA LYS A 157 -3.35 12.29 0.41
C LYS A 157 -2.92 11.39 -0.75
N PRO A 158 -1.82 11.73 -1.45
CA PRO A 158 -1.27 10.91 -2.52
C PRO A 158 -1.03 9.47 -2.06
N TRP A 159 -1.64 8.52 -2.77
CA TRP A 159 -1.60 7.11 -2.37
C TRP A 159 -1.05 6.18 -3.45
N ALA A 160 -1.44 6.36 -4.72
CA ALA A 160 -0.91 5.55 -5.81
C ALA A 160 -0.82 6.33 -7.12
N LEU A 161 0.09 5.90 -7.99
CA LEU A 161 0.14 6.30 -9.40
C LEU A 161 -0.20 5.09 -10.24
N GLN A 162 -1.11 5.24 -11.21
CA GLN A 162 -1.48 4.15 -12.10
C GLN A 162 -1.44 4.60 -13.56
N THR A 163 -0.80 3.79 -14.40
CA THR A 163 -0.77 4.00 -15.85
C THR A 163 -1.15 2.70 -16.55
N SER A 164 -2.19 2.74 -17.36
CA SER A 164 -2.59 1.62 -18.21
C SER A 164 -2.24 1.89 -19.65
N PHE A 165 -1.65 0.91 -20.32
CA PHE A 165 -1.26 0.95 -21.73
C PHE A 165 -2.14 0.01 -22.54
N TYR A 166 -2.58 0.49 -23.68
CA TYR A 166 -3.38 -0.25 -24.67
C TYR A 166 -2.78 -0.05 -26.06
N PRO A 167 -2.77 -1.07 -26.93
CA PRO A 167 -2.40 -0.89 -28.34
C PRO A 167 -3.25 0.20 -29.01
N LEU A 168 -2.64 1.08 -29.80
CA LEU A 168 -3.36 2.18 -30.46
C LEU A 168 -4.42 1.69 -31.45
N ASP A 169 -4.20 0.55 -32.06
CA ASP A 169 -5.15 -0.08 -33.00
C ASP A 169 -6.50 -0.43 -32.34
N PHE A 170 -6.57 -0.56 -31.01
CA PHE A 170 -7.84 -0.73 -30.30
C PHE A 170 -8.77 0.46 -30.53
N ALA A 171 -8.23 1.67 -30.52
CA ALA A 171 -9.05 2.88 -30.74
C ALA A 171 -9.60 2.95 -32.16
N THR A 172 -8.81 2.56 -33.15
CA THR A 172 -9.24 2.51 -34.56
C THR A 172 -10.14 1.30 -34.86
N GLY A 173 -10.02 0.23 -34.07
CA GLY A 173 -10.83 -0.99 -34.16
C GLY A 173 -12.21 -0.89 -33.50
N GLY A 174 -12.55 0.23 -32.84
CA GLY A 174 -13.86 0.42 -32.22
C GLY A 174 -13.83 0.94 -30.77
N ALA A 175 -12.68 0.87 -30.09
CA ALA A 175 -12.55 1.34 -28.70
C ALA A 175 -12.04 2.78 -28.60
N SER A 176 -12.63 3.71 -29.36
CA SER A 176 -12.17 5.11 -29.48
C SER A 176 -12.24 5.89 -28.16
N ARG A 177 -13.08 5.49 -27.19
CA ARG A 177 -13.14 6.14 -25.87
C ARG A 177 -11.84 6.03 -25.07
N LEU A 178 -10.94 5.09 -25.43
CA LEU A 178 -9.61 5.03 -24.82
C LEU A 178 -8.80 6.30 -25.02
N LEU A 179 -9.05 7.04 -26.12
CA LEU A 179 -8.39 8.30 -26.43
C LEU A 179 -8.96 9.51 -25.68
N TYR A 180 -10.11 9.37 -25.04
CA TYR A 180 -10.73 10.52 -24.36
C TYR A 180 -10.17 10.68 -22.96
N PRO A 181 -9.79 11.91 -22.54
CA PRO A 181 -9.28 12.20 -21.20
C PRO A 181 -10.45 12.23 -20.18
N ARG A 182 -11.23 11.19 -20.17
CA ARG A 182 -12.38 10.96 -19.28
C ARG A 182 -12.35 9.54 -18.77
N ASP A 183 -12.90 9.34 -17.59
CA ASP A 183 -13.10 8.00 -17.09
C ASP A 183 -14.09 7.22 -17.98
N ILE A 184 -13.95 5.91 -17.99
CA ILE A 184 -14.83 4.98 -18.67
C ILE A 184 -15.73 4.37 -17.59
N PRO A 185 -17.00 4.78 -17.49
CA PRO A 185 -17.86 4.49 -16.32
C PRO A 185 -18.00 2.99 -16.02
N GLU A 186 -18.03 2.15 -17.03
CA GLU A 186 -18.10 0.69 -16.90
C GLU A 186 -16.73 0.03 -16.62
N GLY A 187 -15.66 0.82 -16.66
CA GLY A 187 -14.29 0.34 -16.62
C GLY A 187 -13.74 -0.03 -17.99
N ALA A 188 -12.42 0.19 -18.19
CA ALA A 188 -11.79 -0.02 -19.49
C ALA A 188 -11.84 -1.49 -19.96
N VAL A 189 -11.78 -2.46 -19.05
CA VAL A 189 -11.85 -3.89 -19.37
C VAL A 189 -13.24 -4.27 -19.89
N ALA A 190 -14.30 -3.83 -19.21
CA ALA A 190 -15.67 -4.09 -19.66
C ALA A 190 -15.93 -3.45 -21.02
N TYR A 191 -15.49 -2.21 -21.18
CA TYR A 191 -15.59 -1.50 -22.46
C TYR A 191 -14.86 -2.22 -23.61
N LEU A 192 -13.66 -2.74 -23.36
CA LEU A 192 -12.92 -3.52 -24.34
C LEU A 192 -13.61 -4.85 -24.67
N GLY A 193 -14.26 -5.46 -23.68
CA GLY A 193 -15.09 -6.65 -23.89
C GLY A 193 -16.26 -6.38 -24.83
N GLU A 194 -16.97 -5.28 -24.63
CA GLU A 194 -18.10 -4.87 -25.47
C GLU A 194 -17.67 -4.41 -26.87
N ALA A 195 -16.62 -3.59 -26.96
CA ALA A 195 -16.20 -2.97 -28.22
C ALA A 195 -15.38 -3.89 -29.12
N LEU A 196 -14.54 -4.76 -28.56
CA LEU A 196 -13.54 -5.54 -29.28
C LEU A 196 -13.54 -7.04 -28.93
N GLY A 197 -14.35 -7.48 -27.98
CA GLY A 197 -14.40 -8.88 -27.54
C GLY A 197 -13.24 -9.30 -26.62
N TYR A 198 -12.44 -8.35 -26.08
CA TYR A 198 -11.37 -8.65 -25.14
C TYR A 198 -11.93 -8.81 -23.73
N HIS A 199 -12.08 -10.04 -23.28
CA HIS A 199 -12.49 -10.37 -21.92
C HIS A 199 -11.28 -10.81 -21.10
N GLU A 200 -11.08 -10.23 -19.92
CA GLU A 200 -10.01 -10.65 -19.03
C GLU A 200 -10.34 -12.00 -18.38
N VAL A 201 -9.55 -13.02 -18.70
CA VAL A 201 -9.67 -14.37 -18.11
C VAL A 201 -8.50 -14.72 -17.22
N GLY A 202 -7.49 -13.88 -17.17
CA GLY A 202 -6.33 -14.03 -16.32
C GLY A 202 -5.40 -12.85 -16.43
N PHE A 203 -4.48 -12.77 -15.49
CA PHE A 203 -3.42 -11.75 -15.49
C PHE A 203 -2.11 -12.32 -14.96
N HIS A 204 -1.02 -11.65 -15.31
CA HIS A 204 0.30 -11.87 -14.73
C HIS A 204 0.76 -10.61 -14.03
N ASP A 205 1.14 -10.73 -12.75
CA ASP A 205 1.69 -9.64 -11.96
C ASP A 205 3.19 -9.86 -11.74
N GLU A 206 3.97 -8.87 -12.11
CA GLU A 206 5.35 -8.73 -11.67
C GLU A 206 5.42 -7.61 -10.64
N ILE A 207 5.95 -7.92 -9.44
CA ILE A 207 6.04 -6.98 -8.34
C ILE A 207 7.49 -6.79 -7.97
N LYS A 208 7.93 -5.54 -7.91
CA LYS A 208 9.27 -5.22 -7.44
C LYS A 208 9.26 -4.06 -6.45
N ALA A 209 10.18 -4.08 -5.52
CA ALA A 209 10.53 -2.96 -4.68
C ALA A 209 11.69 -2.19 -5.33
N ARG A 210 11.59 -0.86 -5.42
CA ARG A 210 12.63 -0.02 -6.00
C ARG A 210 12.68 1.37 -5.35
N VAL A 211 13.74 2.08 -5.61
CA VAL A 211 13.84 3.50 -5.25
C VAL A 211 12.86 4.30 -6.13
N PRO A 212 12.09 5.25 -5.57
CA PRO A 212 11.22 6.13 -6.33
C PRO A 212 12.02 7.09 -7.23
N ASP A 213 11.47 7.42 -8.37
CA ASP A 213 11.98 8.51 -9.20
C ASP A 213 11.61 9.90 -8.63
N GLU A 214 12.12 10.98 -9.26
CA GLU A 214 11.90 12.34 -8.76
C GLU A 214 10.44 12.80 -8.84
N ASN A 215 9.65 12.30 -9.80
CA ASN A 215 8.23 12.62 -9.91
C ASN A 215 7.44 11.91 -8.82
N GLU A 216 7.76 10.64 -8.57
CA GLU A 216 7.18 9.82 -7.52
C GLU A 216 7.51 10.39 -6.12
N LYS A 217 8.77 10.78 -5.89
CA LYS A 217 9.16 11.44 -4.63
C LYS A 217 8.33 12.69 -4.39
N ARG A 218 8.17 13.51 -5.43
CA ARG A 218 7.40 14.75 -5.35
C ARG A 218 5.92 14.47 -5.10
N PHE A 219 5.33 13.58 -5.89
CA PHE A 219 3.92 13.22 -5.75
C PHE A 219 3.61 12.65 -4.38
N PHE A 220 4.36 11.65 -3.93
CA PHE A 220 4.14 10.99 -2.64
C PHE A 220 4.65 11.80 -1.44
N SER A 221 5.26 12.97 -1.66
CA SER A 221 5.87 13.79 -0.60
C SER A 221 6.91 13.01 0.22
N LEU A 222 7.73 12.21 -0.45
CA LEU A 222 8.82 11.47 0.18
C LEU A 222 9.99 12.41 0.39
N GLY A 223 10.34 12.72 1.65
CA GLY A 223 11.45 13.61 1.98
C GLY A 223 12.81 13.08 1.53
N GLU A 224 13.77 13.97 1.27
CA GLU A 224 15.13 13.62 0.81
C GLU A 224 15.88 12.65 1.73
N SER A 225 15.60 12.69 3.03
CA SER A 225 16.26 11.85 4.03
C SER A 225 15.56 10.51 4.28
N ALA A 226 14.38 10.29 3.72
CA ALA A 226 13.75 8.99 3.76
C ALA A 226 14.28 8.19 2.55
N ALA A 227 15.03 7.14 2.79
CA ALA A 227 15.30 6.09 1.80
C ALA A 227 13.97 5.41 1.45
N GLY A 228 13.06 6.19 0.82
CA GLY A 228 11.74 5.72 0.44
C GLY A 228 11.87 4.58 -0.55
N VAL A 229 11.10 3.54 -0.33
CA VAL A 229 10.95 2.42 -1.27
C VAL A 229 9.53 2.48 -1.79
N VAL A 230 9.35 2.25 -3.07
CA VAL A 230 8.03 2.04 -3.67
C VAL A 230 7.88 0.59 -4.10
N PHE A 231 6.66 0.07 -4.04
CA PHE A 231 6.27 -1.11 -4.79
C PHE A 231 5.79 -0.69 -6.16
N GLU A 232 6.30 -1.34 -7.19
CA GLU A 232 5.81 -1.24 -8.54
C GLU A 232 5.23 -2.59 -8.94
N THR A 233 3.95 -2.60 -9.30
CA THR A 233 3.29 -3.78 -9.85
C THR A 233 3.05 -3.55 -11.33
N VAL A 234 3.51 -4.50 -12.14
CA VAL A 234 3.29 -4.53 -13.58
C VAL A 234 2.33 -5.69 -13.87
N ARG A 235 1.07 -5.35 -14.14
CA ARG A 235 0.02 -6.32 -14.47
C ARG A 235 -0.22 -6.39 -15.96
N THR A 236 -0.13 -7.58 -16.52
CA THR A 236 -0.53 -7.86 -17.90
C THR A 236 -1.82 -8.68 -17.87
N ALA A 237 -2.87 -8.18 -18.53
CA ALA A 237 -4.16 -8.86 -18.63
C ALA A 237 -4.25 -9.63 -19.94
N TYR A 238 -4.83 -10.83 -19.87
CA TYR A 238 -4.95 -11.76 -20.99
C TYR A 238 -6.39 -12.10 -21.32
N SER A 239 -6.68 -12.18 -22.63
CA SER A 239 -7.94 -12.63 -23.19
C SER A 239 -7.98 -14.17 -23.32
N PRO A 240 -9.17 -14.78 -23.61
CA PRO A 240 -9.32 -16.23 -23.72
C PRO A 240 -8.43 -16.90 -24.77
N ASP A 241 -8.03 -16.17 -25.80
CA ASP A 241 -7.10 -16.63 -26.84
C ASP A 241 -5.62 -16.45 -26.45
N GLY A 242 -5.33 -16.08 -25.20
CA GLY A 242 -3.99 -15.92 -24.67
C GLY A 242 -3.28 -14.63 -25.08
N LYS A 243 -3.99 -13.69 -25.72
CA LYS A 243 -3.40 -12.40 -26.09
C LYS A 243 -3.36 -11.43 -24.93
N ALA A 244 -2.22 -10.77 -24.76
CA ALA A 244 -2.07 -9.65 -23.88
C ALA A 244 -2.78 -8.42 -24.48
N PHE A 245 -3.71 -7.81 -23.72
CA PHE A 245 -4.49 -6.69 -24.24
C PHE A 245 -4.43 -5.42 -23.37
N ARG A 246 -3.94 -5.52 -22.15
CA ARG A 246 -3.71 -4.39 -21.26
C ARG A 246 -2.47 -4.61 -20.42
N LEU A 247 -1.66 -3.57 -20.30
CA LEU A 247 -0.58 -3.50 -19.34
C LEU A 247 -0.89 -2.39 -18.37
N THR A 248 -0.87 -2.67 -17.06
CA THR A 248 -1.08 -1.66 -16.02
C THR A 248 0.12 -1.62 -15.09
N VAL A 249 0.71 -0.46 -14.95
CA VAL A 249 1.77 -0.19 -13.98
C VAL A 249 1.17 0.60 -12.84
N THR A 250 1.28 0.09 -11.62
CA THR A 250 0.84 0.80 -10.42
C THR A 250 2.00 0.92 -9.44
N VAL A 251 2.17 2.12 -8.89
CA VAL A 251 3.24 2.44 -7.94
C VAL A 251 2.64 2.92 -6.63
N TRP A 252 3.10 2.33 -5.51
CA TRP A 252 2.71 2.71 -4.15
C TRP A 252 3.93 2.94 -3.26
N PRO A 253 3.91 3.89 -2.34
CA PRO A 253 4.90 3.95 -1.27
C PRO A 253 4.83 2.70 -0.40
N ALA A 254 5.96 2.01 -0.22
CA ALA A 254 5.99 0.72 0.48
C ALA A 254 5.67 0.82 1.99
N ASP A 255 5.77 2.01 2.56
CA ASP A 255 5.40 2.28 3.95
C ASP A 255 3.87 2.39 4.18
N ARG A 256 3.08 2.55 3.10
CA ARG A 256 1.62 2.78 3.13
C ARG A 256 0.80 1.60 2.64
N VAL A 257 1.44 0.54 2.12
CA VAL A 257 0.76 -0.59 1.48
C VAL A 257 1.32 -1.92 1.98
N ARG A 258 0.44 -2.92 2.09
CA ARG A 258 0.79 -4.33 2.21
C ARG A 258 0.13 -5.09 1.07
N LEU A 259 0.92 -5.86 0.34
CA LEU A 259 0.43 -6.71 -0.74
C LEU A 259 0.21 -8.12 -0.17
N HIS A 260 -1.00 -8.64 -0.35
CA HIS A 260 -1.37 -9.98 0.07
C HIS A 260 -1.56 -10.86 -1.15
N TYR A 261 -0.91 -12.01 -1.14
CA TYR A 261 -1.13 -13.08 -2.11
C TYR A 261 -1.82 -14.25 -1.41
N ASN A 262 -2.94 -14.66 -1.95
CA ASN A 262 -3.70 -15.79 -1.44
C ASN A 262 -3.83 -16.82 -2.55
N ASP A 263 -3.58 -18.08 -2.24
CA ASP A 263 -3.72 -19.22 -3.14
C ASP A 263 -4.53 -20.32 -2.46
N GLY A 264 -5.40 -20.99 -3.21
CA GLY A 264 -6.29 -22.02 -2.69
C GLY A 264 -7.40 -21.49 -1.77
N GLN A 265 -7.91 -22.36 -0.91
CA GLN A 265 -9.00 -22.04 0.01
C GLN A 265 -8.46 -21.37 1.28
N VAL A 266 -8.52 -20.04 1.32
CA VAL A 266 -8.17 -19.25 2.50
C VAL A 266 -9.45 -18.91 3.26
N PRO A 267 -9.51 -19.11 4.60
CA PRO A 267 -10.69 -18.80 5.39
C PRO A 267 -11.10 -17.32 5.27
N ASP A 268 -12.41 -17.06 5.22
CA ASP A 268 -12.97 -15.72 5.03
C ASP A 268 -12.58 -14.73 6.12
N ASP A 269 -12.40 -15.18 7.34
CA ASP A 269 -11.95 -14.35 8.46
C ASP A 269 -10.52 -13.85 8.24
N VAL A 270 -9.63 -14.67 7.66
CA VAL A 270 -8.26 -14.26 7.28
C VAL A 270 -8.30 -13.25 6.13
N LEU A 271 -9.16 -13.47 5.13
CA LEU A 271 -9.29 -12.56 3.97
C LEU A 271 -9.86 -11.20 4.36
N ARG A 272 -10.70 -11.14 5.41
CA ARG A 272 -11.38 -9.93 5.87
C ARG A 272 -10.65 -9.20 6.99
N THR A 273 -9.65 -9.84 7.62
CA THR A 273 -8.87 -9.23 8.70
C THR A 273 -7.58 -8.67 8.13
N PRO A 274 -7.51 -7.37 7.82
CA PRO A 274 -6.26 -6.78 7.37
C PRO A 274 -5.25 -6.81 8.51
N GLY A 275 -4.17 -7.58 8.33
CA GLY A 275 -3.00 -7.48 9.20
C GLY A 275 -3.10 -8.21 10.52
N LEU A 276 -3.31 -9.51 10.50
CA LEU A 276 -2.79 -10.38 11.56
C LEU A 276 -1.25 -10.21 11.56
N ALA A 277 -0.77 -9.52 12.58
CA ALA A 277 0.63 -9.24 12.88
C ALA A 277 1.40 -8.49 11.78
N ALA A 278 1.74 -7.24 12.05
CA ALA A 278 2.91 -6.67 11.41
C ALA A 278 4.06 -7.68 11.57
N SER A 279 4.84 -7.92 10.52
CA SER A 279 5.98 -8.87 10.52
C SER A 279 7.02 -8.65 11.65
N ARG A 280 6.85 -7.59 12.43
CA ARG A 280 7.62 -7.23 13.62
C ARG A 280 7.09 -7.87 14.92
N ASP A 281 5.93 -8.52 14.89
CA ASP A 281 5.38 -9.28 16.02
C ASP A 281 5.86 -10.74 16.01
N ILE A 282 6.49 -11.18 14.92
CA ILE A 282 7.22 -12.43 14.89
C ILE A 282 8.50 -12.18 15.68
N PRO A 283 8.68 -12.77 16.88
CA PRO A 283 9.91 -12.61 17.63
C PRO A 283 11.07 -13.12 16.77
N PRO A 284 12.21 -12.41 16.76
CA PRO A 284 13.41 -12.96 16.13
C PRO A 284 13.66 -14.35 16.74
N GLU A 285 13.95 -15.34 15.90
CA GLU A 285 14.36 -16.66 16.38
C GLU A 285 15.42 -16.46 17.47
N SER A 286 15.17 -17.07 18.63
CA SER A 286 16.18 -17.08 19.69
C SER A 286 17.45 -17.66 19.09
N PRO A 287 18.62 -17.03 19.28
CA PRO A 287 19.86 -17.64 18.84
C PRO A 287 19.93 -19.06 19.39
N PRO A 288 20.42 -20.02 18.61
CA PRO A 288 20.57 -21.38 19.10
C PRO A 288 21.29 -21.34 20.45
N ALA A 289 20.76 -22.07 21.42
CA ALA A 289 21.38 -22.16 22.74
C ALA A 289 22.84 -22.59 22.49
N GLU A 290 23.78 -21.73 22.92
CA GLU A 290 25.18 -22.13 22.98
C GLU A 290 25.25 -23.42 23.81
N ASP A 291 25.63 -24.50 23.16
CA ASP A 291 25.96 -25.74 23.82
C ASP A 291 26.96 -25.41 24.94
N ALA A 292 26.48 -25.42 26.16
CA ALA A 292 27.35 -25.37 27.33
C ALA A 292 28.18 -26.68 27.29
N GLY A 293 29.28 -26.59 26.57
CA GLY A 293 30.26 -27.63 26.49
C GLY A 293 30.67 -28.06 27.90
N SER A 294 30.32 -29.28 28.21
CA SER A 294 30.87 -30.03 29.33
C SER A 294 32.39 -30.13 29.17
N GLY A 295 33.12 -29.46 30.02
CA GLY A 295 34.51 -29.60 30.27
C GLY A 295 34.71 -29.78 31.78
#